data_724a452ac4b3169bbe6b70b51ff6173b
#
_entry.id   724a452ac4b3169bbe6b70b51ff6173b
#
_cell.length_a   1.000
_cell.length_b   1.000
_cell.length_c   1.000
_cell.angle_alpha   90.00
_cell.angle_beta   90.00
_cell.angle_gamma   90.00
#
_symmetry.space_group_name_H-M   'P 1'
#
loop_
_entity.id
_entity.type
_entity.pdbx_description
1 polymer ?
#
loop_
_entity_poly.entity_id
_entity_poly.type
_entity_poly.pdbx_seq_one_letter_code
_entity_poly.pdbx_strand_id
1 'polypeptide(L)'
;LKDLEEMISKQISREFQNVSDQLLKKEILDELDKKYQFELPKSLLDDEIKNVEHSLIHEKMDELKAKGEKFKHEHDHDKIKLDDNDKKTALSIAKRRVKLALLLNKTGEENQIKVTQEELKFELENQLRNYPGQEKNIRDFYQKNPNELVKLRGPVFEDKVIDLIKSKSKITTKTLSKD
;
A
#
# COMPACT_ATOMS: atom_id res chain seq x y z
N LEU A 1 29.66 9.47 22.28
CA LEU A 1 28.33 9.68 22.88
C LEU A 1 27.51 10.65 22.04
N LYS A 2 28.02 11.86 21.73
CA LYS A 2 27.29 12.86 20.91
C LYS A 2 26.89 12.32 19.52
N ASP A 3 27.79 11.61 18.84
CA ASP A 3 27.52 11.03 17.52
C ASP A 3 26.40 9.97 17.59
N LEU A 4 26.34 9.20 18.67
CA LEU A 4 25.29 8.21 18.89
C LEU A 4 23.94 8.88 19.16
N GLU A 5 23.92 9.94 20.00
CA GLU A 5 22.72 10.74 20.28
C GLU A 5 22.17 11.39 19.00
N GLU A 6 23.06 11.95 18.15
CA GLU A 6 22.66 12.49 16.84
C GLU A 6 22.09 11.43 15.90
N MET A 7 22.70 10.24 15.84
CA MET A 7 22.20 9.14 15.02
C MET A 7 20.82 8.70 15.47
N ILE A 8 20.62 8.50 16.78
CA ILE A 8 19.33 8.11 17.36
C ILE A 8 18.29 9.20 17.10
N SER A 9 18.63 10.45 17.34
CA SER A 9 17.72 11.58 17.09
C SER A 9 17.29 11.66 15.61
N LYS A 10 18.24 11.49 14.68
CA LYS A 10 17.94 11.44 13.25
C LYS A 10 17.06 10.25 12.86
N GLN A 11 17.29 9.08 13.47
CA GLN A 11 16.48 7.90 13.23
C GLN A 11 15.04 8.11 13.72
N ILE A 12 14.87 8.57 14.96
CA ILE A 12 13.56 8.87 15.55
C ILE A 12 12.83 9.92 14.69
N SER A 13 13.52 11.00 14.27
CA SER A 13 12.92 12.02 13.42
C SER A 13 12.45 11.46 12.07
N ARG A 14 13.20 10.54 11.47
CA ARG A 14 12.80 9.87 10.23
C ARG A 14 11.57 8.98 10.42
N GLU A 15 11.51 8.25 11.54
CA GLU A 15 10.37 7.39 11.87
C GLU A 15 9.10 8.23 12.05
N PHE A 16 9.18 9.33 12.81
CA PHE A 16 8.05 10.26 12.95
C PHE A 16 7.64 10.89 11.61
N GLN A 17 8.61 11.26 10.78
CA GLN A 17 8.31 11.81 9.46
C GLN A 17 7.56 10.77 8.59
N ASN A 18 8.02 9.53 8.58
CA ASN A 18 7.36 8.45 7.83
C ASN A 18 5.91 8.24 8.30
N VAL A 19 5.67 8.22 9.63
CA VAL A 19 4.32 8.10 10.18
C VAL A 19 3.45 9.29 9.78
N SER A 20 4.00 10.51 9.85
CA SER A 20 3.30 11.74 9.45
C SER A 20 2.94 11.71 7.95
N ASP A 21 3.86 11.28 7.10
CA ASP A 21 3.63 11.16 5.67
C ASP A 21 2.56 10.09 5.33
N GLN A 22 2.55 8.98 6.05
CA GLN A 22 1.51 7.96 5.91
C GLN A 22 0.13 8.47 6.33
N LEU A 23 0.05 9.21 7.45
CA LEU A 23 -1.19 9.83 7.90
C LEU A 23 -1.70 10.86 6.88
N LEU A 24 -0.82 11.72 6.38
CA LEU A 24 -1.17 12.70 5.36
C LEU A 24 -1.64 12.03 4.06
N LYS A 25 -0.95 10.97 3.62
CA LYS A 25 -1.39 10.16 2.46
C LYS A 25 -2.79 9.61 2.69
N LYS A 26 -3.04 9.04 3.87
CA LYS A 26 -4.36 8.53 4.24
C LYS A 26 -5.43 9.62 4.20
N GLU A 27 -5.18 10.78 4.79
CA GLU A 27 -6.12 11.91 4.79
C GLU A 27 -6.43 12.39 3.37
N ILE A 28 -5.42 12.50 2.50
CA ILE A 28 -5.62 12.85 1.09
C ILE A 28 -6.54 11.84 0.41
N LEU A 29 -6.28 10.54 0.59
CA LEU A 29 -7.09 9.48 -0.02
C LEU A 29 -8.52 9.48 0.55
N ASP A 30 -8.69 9.73 1.85
CA ASP A 30 -10.00 9.83 2.49
C ASP A 30 -10.81 11.02 1.94
N GLU A 31 -10.18 12.16 1.75
CA GLU A 31 -10.83 13.34 1.17
C GLU A 31 -11.18 13.15 -0.31
N LEU A 32 -10.30 12.49 -1.09
CA LEU A 32 -10.61 12.14 -2.48
C LEU A 32 -11.80 11.17 -2.55
N ASP A 33 -11.84 10.17 -1.67
CA ASP A 33 -12.93 9.19 -1.62
C ASP A 33 -14.28 9.84 -1.28
N LYS A 34 -14.31 10.81 -0.37
CA LYS A 34 -15.52 11.55 -0.01
C LYS A 34 -15.97 12.51 -1.10
N LYS A 35 -15.03 13.24 -1.69
CA LYS A 35 -15.30 14.35 -2.62
C LYS A 35 -15.78 13.87 -3.98
N TYR A 36 -15.26 12.76 -4.46
CA TYR A 36 -15.56 12.27 -5.80
C TYR A 36 -16.48 11.05 -5.75
N GLN A 37 -17.62 11.15 -6.43
CA GLN A 37 -18.59 10.07 -6.59
C GLN A 37 -18.90 9.91 -8.09
N PHE A 38 -18.71 8.70 -8.60
CA PHE A 38 -18.97 8.34 -9.99
C PHE A 38 -19.22 6.82 -10.10
N GLU A 39 -19.80 6.40 -11.21
CA GLU A 39 -20.04 4.99 -11.48
C GLU A 39 -18.73 4.26 -11.75
N LEU A 40 -18.56 3.11 -11.10
CA LEU A 40 -17.38 2.28 -11.26
C LEU A 40 -17.60 1.24 -12.35
N PRO A 41 -16.60 0.97 -13.22
CA PRO A 41 -16.67 -0.10 -14.20
C PRO A 41 -16.87 -1.45 -13.49
N LYS A 42 -17.95 -2.15 -13.87
CA LYS A 42 -18.36 -3.38 -13.19
C LYS A 42 -17.27 -4.46 -13.22
N SER A 43 -16.59 -4.62 -14.35
CA SER A 43 -15.51 -5.61 -14.48
C SER A 43 -14.37 -5.37 -13.48
N LEU A 44 -13.90 -4.13 -13.34
CA LEU A 44 -12.86 -3.77 -12.39
C LEU A 44 -13.32 -3.99 -10.94
N LEU A 45 -14.57 -3.66 -10.66
CA LEU A 45 -15.13 -3.84 -9.33
C LEU A 45 -15.26 -5.33 -8.98
N ASP A 46 -15.78 -6.14 -9.89
CA ASP A 46 -15.95 -7.60 -9.67
C ASP A 46 -14.61 -8.30 -9.46
N ASP A 47 -13.56 -7.90 -10.20
CA ASP A 47 -12.22 -8.45 -10.03
C ASP A 47 -11.60 -8.00 -8.69
N GLU A 48 -11.75 -6.74 -8.30
CA GLU A 48 -11.20 -6.27 -7.03
C GLU A 48 -11.96 -6.86 -5.82
N ILE A 49 -13.28 -7.12 -5.93
CA ILE A 49 -14.03 -7.84 -4.88
C ILE A 49 -13.39 -9.20 -4.64
N LYS A 50 -13.10 -9.98 -5.69
CA LYS A 50 -12.44 -11.29 -5.55
C LYS A 50 -11.07 -11.18 -4.88
N ASN A 51 -10.27 -10.16 -5.25
CA ASN A 51 -8.97 -9.91 -4.65
C ASN A 51 -9.09 -9.61 -3.15
N VAL A 52 -10.05 -8.78 -2.76
CA VAL A 52 -10.28 -8.44 -1.35
C VAL A 52 -10.83 -9.64 -0.57
N GLU A 53 -11.77 -10.39 -1.14
CA GLU A 53 -12.28 -11.63 -0.53
C GLU A 53 -11.16 -12.63 -0.28
N HIS A 54 -10.27 -12.82 -1.26
CA HIS A 54 -9.10 -13.68 -1.12
C HIS A 54 -8.17 -13.19 0.01
N SER A 55 -7.95 -11.90 0.11
CA SER A 55 -7.14 -11.32 1.20
C SER A 55 -7.77 -11.55 2.58
N LEU A 56 -9.10 -11.39 2.70
CA LEU A 56 -9.83 -11.64 3.94
C LEU A 56 -9.80 -13.13 4.35
N ILE A 57 -9.84 -14.05 3.38
CA ILE A 57 -9.67 -15.48 3.63
C ILE A 57 -8.28 -15.76 4.21
N HIS A 58 -7.23 -15.18 3.62
CA HIS A 58 -5.86 -15.33 4.15
C HIS A 58 -5.72 -14.79 5.57
N GLU A 59 -6.26 -13.60 5.84
CA GLU A 59 -6.25 -12.99 7.17
C GLU A 59 -6.93 -13.90 8.21
N LYS A 60 -8.11 -14.42 7.88
CA LYS A 60 -8.81 -15.38 8.75
C LYS A 60 -8.04 -16.69 8.94
N MET A 61 -7.37 -17.18 7.89
CA MET A 61 -6.50 -18.36 8.02
C MET A 61 -5.35 -18.11 9.00
N ASP A 62 -4.73 -16.97 8.92
CA ASP A 62 -3.59 -16.64 9.79
C ASP A 62 -4.04 -16.43 11.23
N GLU A 63 -5.21 -15.84 11.47
CA GLU A 63 -5.84 -15.79 12.80
C GLU A 63 -6.12 -17.18 13.36
N LEU A 64 -6.66 -18.09 12.56
CA LEU A 64 -6.97 -19.46 13.00
C LEU A 64 -5.67 -20.26 13.27
N LYS A 65 -4.63 -20.08 12.44
CA LYS A 65 -3.31 -20.66 12.72
C LYS A 65 -2.73 -20.14 14.03
N ALA A 66 -2.86 -18.84 14.31
CA ALA A 66 -2.42 -18.25 15.58
C ALA A 66 -3.16 -18.81 16.78
N LYS A 67 -4.43 -19.26 16.62
CA LYS A 67 -5.25 -19.94 17.64
C LYS A 67 -4.96 -21.45 17.74
N GLY A 68 -4.00 -21.97 16.95
CA GLY A 68 -3.55 -23.36 17.01
C GLY A 68 -4.26 -24.33 16.06
N GLU A 69 -5.08 -23.84 15.14
CA GLU A 69 -5.65 -24.67 14.10
C GLU A 69 -4.60 -25.06 13.06
N LYS A 70 -4.59 -26.36 12.70
CA LYS A 70 -3.62 -26.89 11.72
C LYS A 70 -4.24 -26.91 10.32
N PHE A 71 -3.77 -26.04 9.47
CA PHE A 71 -4.03 -26.09 8.03
C PHE A 71 -2.89 -26.88 7.35
N LYS A 72 -3.25 -27.93 6.60
CA LYS A 72 -2.26 -28.84 6.01
C LYS A 72 -1.62 -28.32 4.72
N HIS A 73 -2.29 -27.40 4.01
CA HIS A 73 -1.82 -26.83 2.75
C HIS A 73 -2.27 -25.38 2.60
N GLU A 74 -1.51 -24.59 1.83
CA GLU A 74 -1.90 -23.22 1.40
C GLU A 74 -3.21 -23.20 0.60
N HIS A 75 -3.67 -24.35 0.10
CA HIS A 75 -4.91 -24.51 -0.67
C HIS A 75 -6.17 -24.80 0.17
N ASP A 76 -6.09 -24.75 1.50
CA ASP A 76 -7.26 -24.94 2.37
C ASP A 76 -8.21 -23.71 2.41
N HIS A 77 -8.09 -22.80 1.44
CA HIS A 77 -8.97 -21.62 1.27
C HIS A 77 -10.45 -21.99 1.20
N ASP A 78 -10.79 -23.12 0.56
CA ASP A 78 -12.16 -23.57 0.41
C ASP A 78 -12.86 -23.93 1.73
N LYS A 79 -12.08 -24.06 2.81
CA LYS A 79 -12.61 -24.37 4.14
C LYS A 79 -13.09 -23.13 4.89
N ILE A 80 -12.62 -21.94 4.46
CA ILE A 80 -12.98 -20.68 5.09
C ILE A 80 -14.09 -20.02 4.28
N LYS A 81 -15.26 -19.93 4.89
CA LYS A 81 -16.39 -19.24 4.28
C LYS A 81 -16.47 -17.82 4.82
N LEU A 82 -16.55 -16.88 3.92
CA LEU A 82 -16.85 -15.50 4.25
C LEU A 82 -18.35 -15.36 4.57
N ASP A 83 -18.64 -14.72 5.66
CA ASP A 83 -20.01 -14.39 6.04
C ASP A 83 -20.53 -13.14 5.27
N ASP A 84 -21.79 -12.78 5.50
CA ASP A 84 -22.41 -11.64 4.82
C ASP A 84 -21.78 -10.30 5.22
N ASN A 85 -21.21 -10.20 6.42
CA ASN A 85 -20.51 -9.01 6.88
C ASN A 85 -19.15 -8.89 6.19
N ASP A 86 -18.42 -9.99 6.06
CA ASP A 86 -17.16 -10.04 5.31
C ASP A 86 -17.35 -9.61 3.87
N LYS A 87 -18.41 -10.09 3.20
CA LYS A 87 -18.74 -9.73 1.81
C LYS A 87 -19.11 -8.26 1.67
N LYS A 88 -19.86 -7.70 2.62
CA LYS A 88 -20.14 -6.26 2.66
C LYS A 88 -18.87 -5.44 2.86
N THR A 89 -17.98 -5.90 3.72
CA THR A 89 -16.67 -5.28 3.96
C THR A 89 -15.81 -5.34 2.70
N ALA A 90 -15.74 -6.51 2.06
CA ALA A 90 -15.02 -6.69 0.80
C ALA A 90 -15.53 -5.75 -0.30
N LEU A 91 -16.85 -5.65 -0.47
CA LEU A 91 -17.47 -4.74 -1.43
C LEU A 91 -17.13 -3.27 -1.13
N SER A 92 -17.16 -2.86 0.14
CA SER A 92 -16.83 -1.49 0.55
C SER A 92 -15.37 -1.16 0.25
N ILE A 93 -14.45 -2.04 0.60
CA ILE A 93 -13.02 -1.89 0.35
C ILE A 93 -12.74 -1.87 -1.15
N ALA A 94 -13.32 -2.80 -1.92
CA ALA A 94 -13.15 -2.88 -3.36
C ALA A 94 -13.64 -1.62 -4.08
N LYS A 95 -14.83 -1.12 -3.73
CA LYS A 95 -15.35 0.14 -4.28
C LYS A 95 -14.40 1.31 -4.04
N ARG A 96 -13.91 1.44 -2.81
CA ARG A 96 -12.96 2.50 -2.47
C ARG A 96 -11.64 2.37 -3.24
N ARG A 97 -11.07 1.17 -3.32
CA ARG A 97 -9.82 0.91 -4.04
C ARG A 97 -9.93 1.21 -5.53
N VAL A 98 -10.97 0.69 -6.20
CA VAL A 98 -11.20 0.95 -7.64
C VAL A 98 -11.41 2.44 -7.89
N LYS A 99 -12.21 3.12 -7.06
CA LYS A 99 -12.45 4.56 -7.18
C LYS A 99 -11.16 5.37 -7.08
N LEU A 100 -10.37 5.11 -6.04
CA LEU A 100 -9.10 5.81 -5.83
C LEU A 100 -8.09 5.51 -6.93
N ALA A 101 -7.98 4.26 -7.37
CA ALA A 101 -7.10 3.89 -8.47
C ALA A 101 -7.44 4.64 -9.77
N LEU A 102 -8.72 4.74 -10.12
CA LEU A 102 -9.18 5.49 -11.30
C LEU A 102 -8.90 7.00 -11.17
N LEU A 103 -9.14 7.59 -9.98
CA LEU A 103 -8.83 9.00 -9.73
C LEU A 103 -7.34 9.29 -9.84
N LEU A 104 -6.50 8.47 -9.21
CA LEU A 104 -5.05 8.64 -9.23
C LEU A 104 -4.49 8.42 -10.64
N ASN A 105 -4.95 7.39 -11.36
CA ASN A 105 -4.55 7.17 -12.75
C ASN A 105 -4.89 8.37 -13.63
N LYS A 106 -6.14 8.87 -13.55
CA LYS A 106 -6.56 10.04 -14.32
C LYS A 106 -5.74 11.28 -13.99
N THR A 107 -5.51 11.53 -12.69
CA THR A 107 -4.68 12.66 -12.24
C THR A 107 -3.24 12.54 -12.76
N GLY A 108 -2.67 11.35 -12.69
CA GLY A 108 -1.31 11.10 -13.17
C GLY A 108 -1.17 11.24 -14.69
N GLU A 109 -2.13 10.75 -15.46
CA GLU A 109 -2.18 10.90 -16.91
C GLU A 109 -2.26 12.38 -17.33
N GLU A 110 -3.19 13.14 -16.74
CA GLU A 110 -3.36 14.57 -17.03
C GLU A 110 -2.14 15.41 -16.68
N ASN A 111 -1.38 15.01 -15.67
CA ASN A 111 -0.13 15.68 -15.29
C ASN A 111 1.14 14.99 -15.86
N GLN A 112 0.97 14.05 -16.80
CA GLN A 112 2.06 13.36 -17.50
C GLN A 112 3.08 12.69 -16.55
N ILE A 113 2.62 12.18 -15.41
CA ILE A 113 3.47 11.49 -14.45
C ILE A 113 3.93 10.16 -15.04
N LYS A 114 5.24 9.96 -15.08
CA LYS A 114 5.87 8.73 -15.56
C LYS A 114 6.78 8.17 -14.48
N VAL A 115 6.82 6.84 -14.38
CA VAL A 115 7.76 6.13 -13.51
C VAL A 115 8.94 5.67 -14.35
N THR A 116 10.14 6.09 -13.96
CA THR A 116 11.40 5.74 -14.63
C THR A 116 11.97 4.44 -14.10
N GLN A 117 12.93 3.86 -14.82
CA GLN A 117 13.63 2.65 -14.38
C GLN A 117 14.49 2.90 -13.14
N GLU A 118 15.04 4.10 -13.01
CA GLU A 118 15.82 4.53 -11.86
C GLU A 118 14.95 4.55 -10.59
N GLU A 119 13.72 5.07 -10.69
CA GLU A 119 12.77 5.11 -9.57
C GLU A 119 12.35 3.69 -9.13
N LEU A 120 12.15 2.79 -10.09
CA LEU A 120 11.86 1.38 -9.77
C LEU A 120 13.03 0.69 -9.06
N LYS A 121 14.27 0.96 -9.51
CA LYS A 121 15.47 0.44 -8.84
C LYS A 121 15.62 1.01 -7.44
N PHE A 122 15.37 2.31 -7.28
CA PHE A 122 15.42 2.97 -5.98
C PHE A 122 14.39 2.36 -5.01
N GLU A 123 13.17 2.13 -5.49
CA GLU A 123 12.13 1.49 -4.68
C GLU A 123 12.51 0.06 -4.31
N LEU A 124 13.08 -0.71 -5.22
CA LEU A 124 13.62 -2.03 -4.91
C LEU A 124 14.68 -1.95 -3.79
N GLU A 125 15.63 -1.01 -3.88
CA GLU A 125 16.65 -0.84 -2.84
C GLU A 125 16.04 -0.43 -1.49
N ASN A 126 14.95 0.37 -1.49
CA ASN A 126 14.22 0.68 -0.26
C ASN A 126 13.58 -0.56 0.35
N GLN A 127 12.95 -1.41 -0.47
CA GLN A 127 12.35 -2.66 0.00
C GLN A 127 13.40 -3.62 0.57
N LEU A 128 14.58 -3.70 -0.05
CA LEU A 128 15.69 -4.52 0.43
C LEU A 128 16.11 -4.16 1.86
N ARG A 129 16.06 -2.89 2.24
CA ARG A 129 16.39 -2.42 3.59
C ARG A 129 15.47 -3.00 4.66
N ASN A 130 14.25 -3.39 4.30
CA ASN A 130 13.28 -4.00 5.21
C ASN A 130 13.56 -5.49 5.48
N TYR A 131 14.48 -6.10 4.70
CA TYR A 131 14.80 -7.53 4.79
C TYR A 131 16.33 -7.75 4.96
N PRO A 132 16.93 -7.32 6.09
CA PRO A 132 18.37 -7.45 6.30
C PRO A 132 18.79 -8.92 6.26
N GLY A 133 19.87 -9.21 5.51
CA GLY A 133 20.39 -10.55 5.30
C GLY A 133 19.76 -11.34 4.14
N GLN A 134 18.71 -10.82 3.49
CA GLN A 134 18.06 -11.44 2.33
C GLN A 134 18.24 -10.63 1.03
N GLU A 135 19.01 -9.56 1.07
CA GLU A 135 19.15 -8.59 -0.02
C GLU A 135 19.57 -9.26 -1.33
N LYS A 136 20.52 -10.21 -1.24
CA LYS A 136 21.00 -10.96 -2.40
C LYS A 136 19.88 -11.81 -3.01
N ASN A 137 19.16 -12.56 -2.20
CA ASN A 137 18.10 -13.45 -2.66
C ASN A 137 16.98 -12.67 -3.35
N ILE A 138 16.62 -11.51 -2.80
CA ILE A 138 15.57 -10.65 -3.35
C ILE A 138 16.05 -10.00 -4.65
N ARG A 139 17.30 -9.52 -4.74
CA ARG A 139 17.86 -9.02 -6.01
C ARG A 139 17.88 -10.09 -7.09
N ASP A 140 18.36 -11.29 -6.77
CA ASP A 140 18.40 -12.42 -7.70
C ASP A 140 16.99 -12.79 -8.19
N PHE A 141 16.00 -12.71 -7.30
CA PHE A 141 14.59 -12.93 -7.66
C PHE A 141 14.10 -11.91 -8.69
N TYR A 142 14.29 -10.60 -8.46
CA TYR A 142 13.87 -9.57 -9.39
C TYR A 142 14.66 -9.56 -10.70
N GLN A 143 15.93 -9.96 -10.67
CA GLN A 143 16.73 -10.13 -11.89
C GLN A 143 16.21 -11.28 -12.76
N LYS A 144 15.80 -12.39 -12.14
CA LYS A 144 15.23 -13.54 -12.83
C LYS A 144 13.78 -13.32 -13.28
N ASN A 145 13.07 -12.40 -12.63
CA ASN A 145 11.65 -12.10 -12.84
C ASN A 145 11.42 -10.60 -13.11
N PRO A 146 11.80 -10.09 -14.30
CA PRO A 146 11.66 -8.66 -14.61
C PRO A 146 10.21 -8.16 -14.51
N ASN A 147 9.23 -9.03 -14.77
CA ASN A 147 7.81 -8.70 -14.65
C ASN A 147 7.40 -8.36 -13.21
N GLU A 148 8.08 -8.94 -12.20
CA GLU A 148 7.82 -8.61 -10.81
C GLU A 148 8.31 -7.19 -10.47
N LEU A 149 9.41 -6.75 -11.08
CA LEU A 149 9.88 -5.37 -10.94
C LEU A 149 8.86 -4.37 -11.50
N VAL A 150 8.16 -4.73 -12.58
CA VAL A 150 7.12 -3.88 -13.17
C VAL A 150 5.93 -3.70 -12.21
N LYS A 151 5.65 -4.68 -11.34
CA LYS A 151 4.59 -4.57 -10.32
C LYS A 151 4.86 -3.45 -9.31
N LEU A 152 6.13 -3.11 -9.07
CA LEU A 152 6.49 -1.96 -8.23
C LEU A 152 6.11 -0.61 -8.84
N ARG A 153 5.79 -0.58 -10.13
CA ARG A 153 5.41 0.66 -10.82
C ARG A 153 4.13 1.28 -10.27
N GLY A 154 3.16 0.45 -9.90
CA GLY A 154 1.88 0.92 -9.35
C GLY A 154 2.07 1.76 -8.08
N PRO A 155 2.66 1.22 -7.03
CA PRO A 155 2.96 1.97 -5.81
C PRO A 155 3.79 3.24 -6.05
N VAL A 156 4.86 3.17 -6.86
CA VAL A 156 5.71 4.34 -7.17
C VAL A 156 4.91 5.42 -7.92
N PHE A 157 4.06 5.02 -8.85
CA PHE A 157 3.18 5.95 -9.57
C PHE A 157 2.19 6.62 -8.62
N GLU A 158 1.56 5.84 -7.75
CA GLU A 158 0.62 6.35 -6.73
C GLU A 158 1.30 7.40 -5.84
N ASP A 159 2.49 7.09 -5.31
CA ASP A 159 3.24 8.01 -4.45
C ASP A 159 3.58 9.32 -5.17
N LYS A 160 4.00 9.25 -6.44
CA LYS A 160 4.26 10.45 -7.26
C LYS A 160 3.00 11.30 -7.47
N VAL A 161 1.84 10.67 -7.68
CA VAL A 161 0.57 11.39 -7.81
C VAL A 161 0.18 12.04 -6.48
N ILE A 162 0.35 11.32 -5.38
CA ILE A 162 0.11 11.85 -4.03
C ILE A 162 1.04 13.03 -3.74
N ASP A 163 2.32 12.95 -4.09
CA ASP A 163 3.27 14.05 -3.90
C ASP A 163 2.91 15.27 -4.75
N LEU A 164 2.41 15.07 -5.97
CA LEU A 164 1.85 16.16 -6.77
C LEU A 164 0.65 16.80 -6.05
N ILE A 165 -0.28 16.02 -5.52
CA ILE A 165 -1.45 16.53 -4.79
C ILE A 165 -1.00 17.29 -3.54
N LYS A 166 -0.04 16.75 -2.76
CA LYS A 166 0.58 17.43 -1.61
C LYS A 166 1.13 18.80 -2.01
N SER A 167 1.89 18.88 -3.09
CA SER A 167 2.51 20.11 -3.55
C SER A 167 1.51 21.21 -3.94
N LYS A 168 0.30 20.82 -4.34
CA LYS A 168 -0.79 21.73 -4.71
C LYS A 168 -1.78 22.00 -3.57
N SER A 169 -1.63 21.33 -2.44
CA SER A 169 -2.55 21.41 -1.29
C SER A 169 -2.02 22.33 -0.21
N LYS A 170 -2.95 22.95 0.55
CA LYS A 170 -2.58 23.65 1.79
C LYS A 170 -2.51 22.63 2.91
N ILE A 171 -1.30 22.32 3.35
CA ILE A 171 -1.05 21.39 4.45
C ILE A 171 -0.94 22.20 5.74
N THR A 172 -1.69 21.80 6.77
CA THR A 172 -1.60 22.38 8.12
C THR A 172 -0.90 21.39 9.03
N THR A 173 0.24 21.77 9.55
CA THR A 173 0.97 20.92 10.51
C THR A 173 0.46 21.20 11.93
N LYS A 174 0.07 20.15 12.65
CA LYS A 174 -0.23 20.20 14.09
C LYS A 174 0.87 19.44 14.82
N THR A 175 1.49 20.11 15.79
CA THR A 175 2.39 19.44 16.72
C THR A 175 1.55 18.75 17.78
N LEU A 176 1.67 17.44 17.89
CA LEU A 176 1.05 16.65 18.96
C LEU A 176 2.07 16.54 20.10
N SER A 177 1.68 16.94 21.30
CA SER A 177 2.44 16.61 22.51
C SER A 177 2.21 15.14 22.86
N LYS A 178 3.21 14.52 23.44
CA LYS A 178 3.10 13.17 23.97
C LYS A 178 2.48 13.31 25.36
N ASP A 179 1.16 13.17 25.46
CA ASP A 179 0.48 12.96 26.74
C ASP A 179 0.24 11.47 26.94
#